data_091226cf8369c4e44fb6b0694eb0205f
#
_entry.id   091226cf8369c4e44fb6b0694eb0205f
#
_cell.length_a   1.000
_cell.length_b   1.000
_cell.length_c   1.000
_cell.angle_alpha   90.00
_cell.angle_beta   90.00
_cell.angle_gamma   90.00
#
_symmetry.space_group_name_H-M   'P 1'
#
loop_
_entity.id
_entity.type
_entity.pdbx_description
1 polymer ?
#
loop_
_entity_poly.entity_id
_entity_poly.type
_entity_poly.pdbx_seq_one_letter_code
_entity_poly.pdbx_strand_id
1 'polypeptide(L)'
;HEYPNLVKYYAVKKIDNLDVYAILMDKVKKLSSNEHKMVDLIIEEYGSTITDFLENYENVDIGELDRLGYNRDYVYMLDQLALVFKQLQELGIMDDYADVHRDNLGWQNGKLIHYDIRGISEAPDVVEIIELNKKDA
;
A
#
# COMPACT_ATOMS: atom_id res chain seq x y z
N HIS A 1 -3.44 -4.06 -14.27
CA HIS A 1 -3.94 -3.49 -13.01
C HIS A 1 -3.55 -2.02 -12.93
N GLU A 2 -4.54 -1.17 -12.74
CA GLU A 2 -4.37 0.28 -12.75
C GLU A 2 -3.54 0.80 -11.56
N TYR A 3 -3.55 0.07 -10.45
CA TYR A 3 -2.84 0.42 -9.22
C TYR A 3 -1.83 -0.67 -8.88
N PRO A 4 -0.64 -0.65 -9.50
CA PRO A 4 0.32 -1.77 -9.39
C PRO A 4 0.90 -2.00 -7.99
N ASN A 5 0.84 -1.00 -7.09
CA ASN A 5 1.32 -1.14 -5.71
C ASN A 5 0.20 -1.42 -4.70
N LEU A 6 -1.02 -1.66 -5.19
CA LEU A 6 -2.14 -2.09 -4.37
C LEU A 6 -2.51 -3.52 -4.76
N VAL A 7 -2.86 -4.33 -3.78
CA VAL A 7 -3.23 -5.71 -4.04
C VAL A 7 -4.46 -5.79 -4.93
N LYS A 8 -4.45 -6.75 -5.86
CA LYS A 8 -5.59 -7.02 -6.73
C LYS A 8 -6.51 -8.01 -6.05
N TYR A 9 -7.78 -7.63 -5.86
CA TYR A 9 -8.82 -8.50 -5.34
C TYR A 9 -9.56 -9.17 -6.49
N TYR A 10 -9.70 -10.50 -6.44
CA TYR A 10 -10.37 -11.28 -7.49
C TYR A 10 -11.81 -11.63 -7.11
N ALA A 11 -12.07 -11.83 -5.83
CA ALA A 11 -13.41 -12.17 -5.35
C ALA A 11 -13.58 -11.80 -3.89
N VAL A 12 -14.81 -11.46 -3.52
CA VAL A 12 -15.23 -11.29 -2.13
C VAL A 12 -16.45 -12.15 -1.93
N LYS A 13 -16.46 -13.01 -0.92
CA LYS A 13 -17.59 -13.88 -0.62
C LYS A 13 -17.91 -13.79 0.87
N LYS A 14 -19.21 -13.56 1.15
CA LYS A 14 -19.71 -13.63 2.52
C LYS A 14 -19.76 -15.09 2.97
N ILE A 15 -19.20 -15.38 4.15
CA ILE A 15 -19.26 -16.72 4.75
C ILE A 15 -20.60 -16.86 5.46
N ASP A 16 -21.39 -17.88 5.07
CA ASP A 16 -22.72 -18.11 5.61
C ASP A 16 -22.73 -18.16 7.14
N ASN A 17 -23.71 -17.49 7.73
CA ASN A 17 -23.95 -17.42 9.19
C ASN A 17 -22.87 -16.69 9.99
N LEU A 18 -21.92 -16.03 9.32
CA LEU A 18 -20.89 -15.22 9.97
C LEU A 18 -20.85 -13.84 9.33
N ASP A 19 -20.55 -12.80 10.12
CA ASP A 19 -20.38 -11.44 9.60
C ASP A 19 -18.95 -11.24 9.09
N VAL A 20 -18.45 -12.19 8.31
CA VAL A 20 -17.11 -12.15 7.72
C VAL A 20 -17.17 -12.42 6.23
N TYR A 21 -16.18 -11.91 5.52
CA TYR A 21 -16.02 -12.07 4.08
C TYR A 21 -14.71 -12.80 3.79
N ALA A 22 -14.75 -13.73 2.84
CA ALA A 22 -13.56 -14.30 2.27
C ALA A 22 -13.13 -13.46 1.06
N ILE A 23 -11.88 -13.07 1.00
CA ILE A 23 -11.33 -12.24 -0.06
C ILE A 23 -10.26 -13.04 -0.80
N LEU A 24 -10.47 -13.21 -2.11
CA LEU A 24 -9.46 -13.82 -2.97
C LEU A 24 -8.59 -12.72 -3.56
N MET A 25 -7.30 -12.75 -3.28
CA MET A 25 -6.34 -11.74 -3.74
C MET A 25 -5.01 -12.35 -4.10
N ASP A 26 -4.14 -11.57 -4.75
CA ASP A 26 -2.80 -12.03 -5.10
C ASP A 26 -1.98 -12.34 -3.85
N LYS A 27 -1.12 -13.36 -3.98
CA LYS A 27 -0.19 -13.71 -2.92
C LYS A 27 0.99 -12.73 -2.92
N VAL A 28 1.30 -12.22 -1.73
CA VAL A 28 2.45 -11.34 -1.53
C VAL A 28 3.42 -11.96 -0.51
N LYS A 29 4.71 -11.68 -0.68
CA LYS A 29 5.74 -12.12 0.26
C LYS A 29 5.85 -11.12 1.39
N LYS A 30 5.81 -11.58 2.63
CA LYS A 30 5.93 -10.73 3.81
C LYS A 30 7.28 -10.02 3.85
N LEU A 31 7.31 -8.83 4.44
CA LEU A 31 8.55 -8.09 4.66
C LEU A 31 9.44 -8.83 5.69
N SER A 32 10.75 -8.71 5.52
CA SER A 32 11.71 -9.18 6.51
C SER A 32 11.72 -8.27 7.75
N SER A 33 12.38 -8.71 8.82
CA SER A 33 12.52 -7.91 10.04
C SER A 33 13.24 -6.58 9.77
N ASN A 34 14.27 -6.58 8.94
CA ASN A 34 14.99 -5.36 8.58
C ASN A 34 14.11 -4.42 7.75
N GLU A 35 13.31 -4.96 6.86
CA GLU A 35 12.37 -4.19 6.04
C GLU A 35 11.26 -3.60 6.92
N HIS A 36 10.77 -4.32 7.93
CA HIS A 36 9.83 -3.78 8.91
C HIS A 36 10.39 -2.53 9.60
N LYS A 37 11.63 -2.60 10.08
CA LYS A 37 12.29 -1.47 10.73
C LYS A 37 12.45 -0.29 9.79
N MET A 38 12.79 -0.57 8.54
CA MET A 38 12.95 0.46 7.51
C MET A 38 11.63 1.18 7.23
N VAL A 39 10.54 0.45 7.09
CA VAL A 39 9.21 1.04 6.92
C VAL A 39 8.84 1.91 8.11
N ASP A 40 9.06 1.40 9.33
CA ASP A 40 8.74 2.15 10.55
C ASP A 40 9.51 3.48 10.61
N LEU A 41 10.80 3.47 10.28
CA LEU A 41 11.63 4.67 10.26
C LEU A 41 11.15 5.67 9.20
N ILE A 42 10.80 5.20 8.02
CA ILE A 42 10.32 6.06 6.93
C ILE A 42 8.98 6.69 7.32
N ILE A 43 8.05 5.91 7.83
CA ILE A 43 6.74 6.41 8.27
C ILE A 43 6.90 7.43 9.41
N GLU A 44 7.79 7.17 10.34
CA GLU A 44 8.07 8.12 11.44
C GLU A 44 8.60 9.46 10.91
N GLU A 45 9.48 9.41 9.91
CA GLU A 45 10.09 10.62 9.35
C GLU A 45 9.16 11.38 8.42
N TYR A 46 8.42 10.69 7.56
CA TYR A 46 7.61 11.33 6.52
C TYR A 46 6.15 11.50 6.89
N GLY A 47 5.63 10.69 7.78
CA GLY A 47 4.23 10.72 8.20
C GLY A 47 3.46 9.47 7.83
N SER A 48 2.37 9.21 8.56
CA SER A 48 1.54 8.01 8.38
C SER A 48 0.26 8.26 7.57
N THR A 49 -0.06 9.51 7.28
CA THR A 49 -1.21 9.84 6.44
C THR A 49 -0.79 10.08 5.00
N ILE A 50 -1.72 9.92 4.08
CA ILE A 50 -1.46 10.18 2.65
C ILE A 50 -0.96 11.61 2.46
N THR A 51 -1.65 12.57 3.04
CA THR A 51 -1.33 13.99 2.89
C THR A 51 0.06 14.32 3.43
N ASP A 52 0.35 13.93 4.66
CA ASP A 52 1.63 14.24 5.29
C ASP A 52 2.79 13.56 4.57
N PHE A 53 2.64 12.28 4.23
CA PHE A 53 3.69 11.55 3.56
C PHE A 53 4.04 12.18 2.22
N LEU A 54 3.05 12.47 1.39
CA LEU A 54 3.28 13.01 0.06
C LEU A 54 3.82 14.43 0.08
N GLU A 55 3.37 15.27 1.01
CA GLU A 55 3.92 16.63 1.18
C GLU A 55 5.41 16.58 1.53
N ASN A 56 5.78 15.72 2.47
CA ASN A 56 7.18 15.58 2.87
C ASN A 56 8.02 14.94 1.77
N TYR A 57 7.47 13.97 1.06
CA TYR A 57 8.17 13.31 -0.05
C TYR A 57 8.46 14.26 -1.21
N GLU A 58 7.56 15.18 -1.52
CA GLU A 58 7.75 16.17 -2.60
C GLU A 58 8.99 17.05 -2.39
N ASN A 59 9.39 17.24 -1.13
CA ASN A 59 10.56 18.05 -0.78
C ASN A 59 11.87 17.28 -0.75
N VAL A 60 11.83 15.97 -1.05
CA VAL A 60 13.00 15.10 -1.03
C VAL A 60 13.74 15.16 -2.37
N ASP A 61 15.06 15.39 -2.30
CA ASP A 61 15.95 15.24 -3.44
C ASP A 61 16.63 13.86 -3.34
N ILE A 62 16.19 12.93 -4.17
CA ILE A 62 16.72 11.56 -4.18
C ILE A 62 18.23 11.56 -4.48
N GLY A 63 18.70 12.42 -5.38
CA GLY A 63 20.11 12.54 -5.69
C GLY A 63 20.92 12.98 -4.48
N GLU A 64 20.36 13.85 -3.63
CA GLU A 64 21.01 14.28 -2.40
C GLU A 64 21.09 13.17 -1.37
N LEU A 65 20.06 12.35 -1.24
CA LEU A 65 20.09 11.17 -0.36
C LEU A 65 21.24 10.23 -0.75
N ASP A 66 21.43 10.01 -2.04
CA ASP A 66 22.51 9.19 -2.56
C ASP A 66 23.87 9.80 -2.21
N ARG A 67 24.04 11.11 -2.40
CA ARG A 67 25.28 11.82 -2.05
C ARG A 67 25.57 11.80 -0.56
N LEU A 68 24.54 11.79 0.29
CA LEU A 68 24.70 11.72 1.75
C LEU A 68 24.97 10.30 2.24
N GLY A 69 25.01 9.32 1.35
CA GLY A 69 25.33 7.94 1.68
C GLY A 69 24.17 7.12 2.20
N TYR A 70 22.94 7.51 1.95
CA TYR A 70 21.79 6.70 2.31
C TYR A 70 21.81 5.37 1.55
N ASN A 71 21.39 4.31 2.25
CA ASN A 71 21.33 2.97 1.68
C ASN A 71 20.36 2.93 0.51
N ARG A 72 20.75 2.23 -0.57
CA ARG A 72 19.88 2.06 -1.76
C ARG A 72 18.57 1.37 -1.44
N ASP A 73 18.59 0.41 -0.52
CA ASP A 73 17.37 -0.29 -0.10
C ASP A 73 16.40 0.68 0.61
N TYR A 74 16.93 1.61 1.40
CA TYR A 74 16.13 2.66 2.03
C TYR A 74 15.47 3.56 0.98
N VAL A 75 16.25 4.04 0.01
CA VAL A 75 15.74 4.90 -1.06
C VAL A 75 14.68 4.17 -1.88
N TYR A 76 14.93 2.91 -2.20
CA TYR A 76 13.96 2.09 -2.93
C TYR A 76 12.65 1.92 -2.15
N MET A 77 12.76 1.61 -0.85
CA MET A 77 11.58 1.48 0.01
C MET A 77 10.80 2.79 0.09
N LEU A 78 11.49 3.91 0.22
CA LEU A 78 10.86 5.24 0.25
C LEU A 78 10.08 5.51 -1.04
N ASP A 79 10.68 5.24 -2.21
CA ASP A 79 10.02 5.42 -3.49
C ASP A 79 8.80 4.52 -3.63
N GLN A 80 8.90 3.28 -3.20
CA GLN A 80 7.79 2.32 -3.27
C GLN A 80 6.65 2.72 -2.34
N LEU A 81 6.96 3.19 -1.14
CA LEU A 81 5.93 3.71 -0.22
C LEU A 81 5.24 4.94 -0.81
N ALA A 82 5.98 5.83 -1.45
CA ALA A 82 5.40 6.99 -2.12
C ALA A 82 4.41 6.56 -3.22
N LEU A 83 4.74 5.52 -3.97
CA LEU A 83 3.82 4.97 -4.99
C LEU A 83 2.55 4.41 -4.35
N VAL A 84 2.66 3.70 -3.23
CA VAL A 84 1.49 3.21 -2.48
C VAL A 84 0.59 4.38 -2.08
N PHE A 85 1.16 5.42 -1.45
CA PHE A 85 0.37 6.57 -1.02
C PHE A 85 -0.27 7.32 -2.19
N LYS A 86 0.45 7.49 -3.31
CA LYS A 86 -0.09 8.14 -4.51
C LYS A 86 -1.28 7.36 -5.08
N GLN A 87 -1.17 6.04 -5.14
CA GLN A 87 -2.23 5.21 -5.68
C GLN A 87 -3.45 5.19 -4.75
N LEU A 88 -3.25 5.17 -3.44
CA LEU A 88 -4.35 5.31 -2.48
C LEU A 88 -5.06 6.66 -2.65
N GLN A 89 -4.30 7.73 -2.87
CA GLN A 89 -4.86 9.06 -3.13
C GLN A 89 -5.69 9.08 -4.41
N GLU A 90 -5.16 8.51 -5.50
CA GLU A 90 -5.87 8.43 -6.78
C GLU A 90 -7.15 7.59 -6.68
N LEU A 91 -7.10 6.54 -5.87
CA LEU A 91 -8.26 5.67 -5.63
C LEU A 91 -9.34 6.38 -4.78
N GLY A 92 -8.99 7.50 -4.14
CA GLY A 92 -9.93 8.25 -3.31
C GLY A 92 -10.02 7.75 -1.86
N ILE A 93 -9.03 6.97 -1.41
CA ILE A 93 -8.99 6.51 -0.02
C ILE A 93 -8.69 7.70 0.90
N MET A 94 -9.49 7.87 1.93
CA MET A 94 -9.31 8.93 2.93
C MET A 94 -8.13 8.60 3.85
N ASP A 95 -7.47 9.62 4.38
CA ASP A 95 -6.34 9.46 5.30
C ASP A 95 -6.65 8.50 6.45
N ASP A 96 -7.87 8.56 7.00
CA ASP A 96 -8.29 7.70 8.11
C ASP A 96 -8.36 6.21 7.74
N TYR A 97 -8.46 5.89 6.45
CA TYR A 97 -8.57 4.51 5.94
C TYR A 97 -7.29 4.02 5.27
N ALA A 98 -6.28 4.86 5.15
CA ALA A 98 -5.07 4.48 4.43
C ALA A 98 -4.30 3.35 5.11
N ASP A 99 -4.22 3.35 6.42
CA ASP A 99 -3.65 2.29 7.28
C ASP A 99 -2.38 1.64 6.71
N VAL A 100 -1.46 2.48 6.23
CA VAL A 100 -0.20 2.01 5.66
C VAL A 100 0.81 1.78 6.77
N HIS A 101 1.09 0.53 7.07
CA HIS A 101 2.10 0.15 8.06
C HIS A 101 2.72 -1.19 7.66
N ARG A 102 3.81 -1.56 8.33
CA ARG A 102 4.61 -2.75 7.98
C ARG A 102 3.82 -4.05 7.86
N ASP A 103 2.74 -4.22 8.64
CA ASP A 103 1.95 -5.46 8.66
C ASP A 103 1.00 -5.57 7.48
N ASN A 104 0.76 -4.46 6.75
CA ASN A 104 -0.11 -4.41 5.58
C ASN A 104 0.67 -4.29 4.27
N LEU A 105 1.95 -4.56 4.31
CA LEU A 105 2.85 -4.44 3.16
C LEU A 105 3.58 -5.75 2.89
N GLY A 106 3.83 -6.02 1.62
CA GLY A 106 4.60 -7.17 1.20
C GLY A 106 5.18 -6.95 -0.19
N TRP A 107 5.90 -7.94 -0.70
CA TRP A 107 6.54 -7.87 -2.01
C TRP A 107 5.87 -8.80 -3.02
N GLN A 108 5.71 -8.30 -4.25
CA GLN A 108 5.32 -9.10 -5.40
C GLN A 108 6.09 -8.58 -6.62
N ASN A 109 6.89 -9.45 -7.22
CA ASN A 109 7.69 -9.12 -8.41
C ASN A 109 8.56 -7.86 -8.23
N GLY A 110 9.16 -7.68 -7.06
CA GLY A 110 10.01 -6.54 -6.74
C GLY A 110 9.26 -5.24 -6.42
N LYS A 111 7.95 -5.27 -6.40
CA LYS A 111 7.11 -4.12 -6.04
C LYS A 111 6.56 -4.27 -4.63
N LEU A 112 6.53 -3.16 -3.90
CA LEU A 112 5.87 -3.11 -2.60
C LEU A 112 4.36 -3.06 -2.83
N ILE A 113 3.64 -3.96 -2.17
CA ILE A 113 2.19 -4.09 -2.30
C ILE A 113 1.52 -3.81 -0.97
N HIS A 114 0.55 -2.93 -0.97
CA HIS A 114 -0.35 -2.69 0.17
C HIS A 114 -1.58 -3.56 0.00
N TYR A 115 -1.88 -4.43 0.98
CA TYR A 115 -2.89 -5.47 0.82
C TYR A 115 -4.04 -5.43 1.83
N ASP A 116 -4.08 -4.47 2.74
CA ASP A 116 -5.19 -4.31 3.68
C ASP A 116 -5.70 -2.88 3.61
N ILE A 117 -6.52 -2.61 2.58
CA ILE A 117 -7.10 -1.28 2.37
C ILE A 117 -8.40 -1.20 3.15
N ARG A 118 -8.39 -0.43 4.25
CA ARG A 118 -9.58 -0.21 5.06
C ARG A 118 -10.65 0.55 4.29
N GLY A 119 -11.90 0.29 4.64
CA GLY A 119 -13.04 0.95 4.02
C GLY A 119 -13.46 0.34 2.69
N ILE A 120 -12.70 -0.61 2.15
CA ILE A 120 -13.06 -1.29 0.91
C ILE A 120 -14.43 -1.95 0.99
N SER A 121 -14.70 -2.66 2.09
CA SER A 121 -15.99 -3.36 2.27
C SER A 121 -17.13 -2.42 2.64
N GLU A 122 -16.84 -1.19 3.00
CA GLU A 122 -17.82 -0.21 3.47
C GLU A 122 -18.18 0.83 2.40
N ALA A 123 -17.29 1.01 1.40
CA ALA A 123 -17.51 1.99 0.33
C ALA A 123 -18.09 1.29 -0.90
N PRO A 124 -19.30 1.68 -1.38
CA PRO A 124 -19.92 1.07 -2.56
C PRO A 124 -19.01 1.10 -3.79
N ASP A 125 -18.27 2.19 -3.98
CA ASP A 125 -17.36 2.36 -5.13
C ASP A 125 -16.24 1.32 -5.13
N VAL A 126 -15.84 0.85 -3.98
CA VAL A 126 -14.75 -0.13 -3.84
C VAL A 126 -15.26 -1.54 -4.14
N VAL A 127 -16.52 -1.84 -3.81
CA VAL A 127 -17.15 -3.08 -4.24
C VAL A 127 -17.17 -3.17 -5.76
N GLU A 128 -17.43 -2.07 -6.45
CA GLU A 128 -17.37 -1.97 -7.91
C GLU A 128 -15.97 -2.26 -8.44
N ILE A 129 -14.92 -1.74 -7.80
CA ILE A 129 -13.54 -2.02 -8.16
C ILE A 129 -13.20 -3.50 -8.02
N ILE A 130 -13.65 -4.14 -6.95
CA ILE A 130 -13.49 -5.58 -6.73
C ILE A 130 -14.16 -6.38 -7.84
N GLU A 131 -15.36 -6.01 -8.23
CA GLU A 131 -16.09 -6.66 -9.33
C GLU A 131 -15.36 -6.50 -10.67
N LEU A 132 -14.78 -5.31 -10.94
CA LEU A 132 -13.98 -5.08 -12.14
C LEU A 132 -12.74 -5.97 -12.17
N ASN A 133 -12.03 -6.07 -11.06
CA ASN A 133 -10.85 -6.93 -10.94
C ASN A 133 -11.21 -8.40 -11.14
N LYS A 134 -12.37 -8.81 -10.66
CA LYS A 134 -12.87 -10.17 -10.83
C LYS A 134 -13.12 -10.50 -12.30
N LYS A 135 -13.61 -9.54 -13.09
CA LYS A 135 -13.82 -9.73 -14.53
C LYS A 135 -12.51 -9.84 -15.30
N ASP A 136 -11.48 -9.14 -14.87
CA ASP A 136 -10.16 -9.14 -15.48
C ASP A 136 -9.35 -10.38 -15.14
N ALA A 137 -9.77 -11.10 -14.14
CA ALA A 137 -9.13 -12.34 -13.73
C ALA A 137 -9.62 -13.52 -14.56
#